data_ca1cddb271f29d46200ca4240801b400
#
_entry.id   ca1cddb271f29d46200ca4240801b400
#
_cell.length_a   1.000
_cell.length_b   1.000
_cell.length_c   1.000
_cell.angle_alpha   90.00
_cell.angle_beta   90.00
_cell.angle_gamma   90.00
#
_symmetry.space_group_name_H-M   'P 1'
#
loop_
_entity.id
_entity.type
_entity.pdbx_description
1 polymer ?
#
loop_
_entity_poly.entity_id
_entity_poly.type
_entity_poly.pdbx_seq_one_letter_code
_entity_poly.pdbx_strand_id
1 'polypeptide(L)'
;MEHYNLKRMIMKKSIILLAMVLGAFTANAQSVVEGTKLTDNWSVEVNAGAITPLTHSAFFKNARPGFGIGVSKQLTPIFGLGLQGMGYINTTSSKTAFDASDISLLGKVNLMNLFAGYNGTPRLFEVEAVAGAGWLHYYVNGDGDQNSWSTRFGLNLNFNLGESKAWTLGLKPAIVYDMQGDFNQAKSRFNANNAAFELTAGLTYHFKSSTGNRYFTKVRVYNQGEIDDLNASINALRGQVNNKDGELNSANQRISGLQQELEECRTKVVPVETVVKTARVPESIITFRQGKSSVDASQLPNVERVASYLKKYADAKVVIKGYASPEGSVEVNARIAAARAEAVKTILVNKYKINAS
;
A
#
# COMPACT_ATOMS: atom_id res chain seq x y z
N MET A 1 33.66 -26.89 36.53
CA MET A 1 33.61 -25.41 36.42
C MET A 1 33.93 -24.88 35.01
N GLU A 2 34.92 -25.38 34.34
CA GLU A 2 35.32 -24.92 32.97
C GLU A 2 34.23 -25.12 31.90
N HIS A 3 33.56 -26.28 31.92
CA HIS A 3 32.47 -26.56 30.95
C HIS A 3 31.27 -25.62 31.05
N TYR A 4 30.98 -25.12 32.27
CA TYR A 4 29.88 -24.15 32.47
C TYR A 4 30.24 -22.78 31.94
N ASN A 5 31.51 -22.36 32.13
CA ASN A 5 32.00 -21.08 31.64
C ASN A 5 32.10 -21.07 30.09
N LEU A 6 32.48 -22.18 29.47
CA LEU A 6 32.52 -22.30 28.00
C LEU A 6 31.13 -22.20 27.37
N LYS A 7 30.11 -22.89 27.93
CA LYS A 7 28.73 -22.79 27.47
C LYS A 7 28.15 -21.36 27.60
N ARG A 8 28.43 -20.69 28.72
CA ARG A 8 28.00 -19.31 28.96
C ARG A 8 28.70 -18.32 28.01
N MET A 9 29.97 -18.58 27.65
CA MET A 9 30.71 -17.78 26.69
C MET A 9 30.20 -17.98 25.24
N ILE A 10 29.91 -19.20 24.83
CA ILE A 10 29.32 -19.52 23.50
C ILE A 10 27.92 -18.88 23.39
N MET A 11 27.09 -19.01 24.40
CA MET A 11 25.75 -18.42 24.41
C MET A 11 25.80 -16.89 24.34
N LYS A 12 26.70 -16.23 25.06
CA LYS A 12 26.91 -14.78 24.97
C LYS A 12 27.40 -14.36 23.59
N LYS A 13 28.33 -15.09 22.98
CA LYS A 13 28.84 -14.81 21.62
C LYS A 13 27.74 -15.00 20.58
N SER A 14 26.88 -16.01 20.72
CA SER A 14 25.73 -16.23 19.82
C SER A 14 24.68 -15.12 19.94
N ILE A 15 24.40 -14.65 21.17
CA ILE A 15 23.46 -13.54 21.40
C ILE A 15 24.02 -12.23 20.85
N ILE A 16 25.34 -11.98 21.03
CA ILE A 16 26.02 -10.80 20.49
C ILE A 16 26.05 -10.85 18.96
N LEU A 17 26.29 -12.02 18.36
CA LEU A 17 26.26 -12.21 16.92
C LEU A 17 24.84 -11.97 16.36
N LEU A 18 23.82 -12.49 17.04
CA LEU A 18 22.42 -12.26 16.68
C LEU A 18 22.05 -10.78 16.80
N ALA A 19 22.49 -10.10 17.87
CA ALA A 19 22.27 -8.67 18.08
C ALA A 19 23.02 -7.81 17.05
N MET A 20 24.25 -8.20 16.66
CA MET A 20 25.02 -7.52 15.60
C MET A 20 24.38 -7.73 14.22
N VAL A 21 23.89 -8.92 13.92
CA VAL A 21 23.15 -9.21 12.69
C VAL A 21 21.86 -8.38 12.66
N LEU A 22 21.09 -8.34 13.73
CA LEU A 22 19.90 -7.50 13.84
C LEU A 22 20.23 -5.99 13.76
N GLY A 23 21.34 -5.55 14.38
CA GLY A 23 21.77 -4.16 14.37
C GLY A 23 22.34 -3.69 13.01
N ALA A 24 23.07 -4.55 12.30
CA ALA A 24 23.60 -4.23 10.97
C ALA A 24 22.50 -4.06 9.91
N PHE A 25 21.35 -4.71 10.09
CA PHE A 25 20.20 -4.58 9.18
C PHE A 25 19.40 -3.32 9.39
N THR A 26 19.52 -2.63 10.54
CA THR A 26 18.80 -1.37 10.79
C THR A 26 19.47 -0.16 10.14
N ALA A 27 20.76 -0.24 9.81
CA ALA A 27 21.51 0.90 9.27
C ALA A 27 21.19 1.27 7.81
N ASN A 28 20.61 0.36 7.02
CA ASN A 28 20.24 0.60 5.61
C ASN A 28 18.72 0.71 5.36
N ALA A 29 17.89 0.69 6.39
CA ALA A 29 16.43 0.62 6.26
C ALA A 29 15.74 1.94 6.63
N GLN A 30 16.25 3.08 6.17
CA GLN A 30 15.55 4.38 6.35
C GLN A 30 14.53 4.69 5.26
N SER A 31 13.83 3.70 4.71
CA SER A 31 12.54 3.98 4.11
C SER A 31 11.49 3.92 5.23
N VAL A 32 10.98 5.07 5.65
CA VAL A 32 9.83 5.10 6.57
C VAL A 32 8.67 4.40 5.88
N VAL A 33 8.19 3.34 6.50
CA VAL A 33 7.05 2.55 5.97
C VAL A 33 5.85 2.72 6.88
N GLU A 34 4.67 2.72 6.27
CA GLU A 34 3.38 2.65 6.95
C GLU A 34 2.87 1.21 7.01
N GLY A 35 1.87 0.98 7.86
CA GLY A 35 1.33 -0.36 8.10
C GLY A 35 2.12 -1.12 9.15
N THR A 36 2.60 -0.43 10.19
CA THR A 36 3.44 -1.01 11.25
C THR A 36 2.69 -1.34 12.54
N LYS A 37 1.37 -1.14 12.59
CA LYS A 37 0.56 -1.44 13.79
C LYS A 37 0.55 -2.94 14.08
N LEU A 38 0.26 -3.29 15.33
CA LEU A 38 0.17 -4.69 15.76
C LEU A 38 -0.85 -5.50 14.94
N THR A 39 -1.92 -4.86 14.51
CA THR A 39 -3.00 -5.46 13.70
C THR A 39 -2.66 -5.61 12.22
N ASP A 40 -1.57 -4.99 11.75
CA ASP A 40 -1.22 -4.95 10.33
C ASP A 40 -0.38 -6.16 9.90
N ASN A 41 -0.42 -6.48 8.60
CA ASN A 41 0.44 -7.45 7.93
C ASN A 41 0.37 -8.87 8.53
N TRP A 42 -0.81 -9.27 8.96
CA TRP A 42 -1.11 -10.65 9.30
C TRP A 42 -1.48 -11.43 8.05
N SER A 43 -1.15 -12.71 8.07
CA SER A 43 -1.55 -13.66 7.03
C SER A 43 -1.85 -15.02 7.63
N VAL A 44 -2.70 -15.77 6.93
CA VAL A 44 -2.98 -17.17 7.22
C VAL A 44 -2.60 -18.00 6.02
N GLU A 45 -2.14 -19.22 6.26
CA GLU A 45 -1.70 -20.11 5.20
C GLU A 45 -2.22 -21.54 5.41
N VAL A 46 -2.44 -22.22 4.30
CA VAL A 46 -2.65 -23.66 4.25
C VAL A 46 -1.54 -24.28 3.43
N ASN A 47 -1.00 -25.39 3.88
CA ASN A 47 0.12 -26.07 3.26
C ASN A 47 -0.23 -27.54 3.01
N ALA A 48 0.18 -28.07 1.88
CA ALA A 48 0.08 -29.50 1.56
C ALA A 48 1.34 -29.94 0.81
N GLY A 49 1.80 -31.14 1.08
CA GLY A 49 3.00 -31.66 0.44
C GLY A 49 3.42 -33.00 0.98
N ALA A 50 4.71 -33.23 1.08
CA ALA A 50 5.26 -34.48 1.57
C ALA A 50 6.55 -34.26 2.37
N ILE A 51 6.80 -35.15 3.31
CA ILE A 51 8.03 -35.26 4.07
C ILE A 51 8.67 -36.66 3.83
N THR A 52 9.99 -36.68 3.75
CA THR A 52 10.74 -37.93 3.57
C THR A 52 12.02 -37.89 4.40
N PRO A 53 12.46 -39.03 4.98
CA PRO A 53 13.77 -39.09 5.65
C PRO A 53 14.90 -38.65 4.71
N LEU A 54 15.85 -37.87 5.23
CA LEU A 54 16.96 -37.36 4.43
C LEU A 54 17.99 -38.44 4.10
N THR A 55 18.19 -39.39 5.01
CA THR A 55 19.19 -40.48 4.89
C THR A 55 18.61 -41.83 5.22
N HIS A 56 19.34 -42.90 4.89
CA HIS A 56 19.02 -44.29 5.22
C HIS A 56 17.67 -44.84 4.71
N SER A 57 17.12 -44.21 3.67
CA SER A 57 15.79 -44.50 3.19
C SER A 57 15.66 -44.22 1.70
N ALA A 58 14.80 -44.96 1.00
CA ALA A 58 14.46 -44.66 -0.38
C ALA A 58 13.61 -43.39 -0.41
N PHE A 59 14.16 -42.31 -0.90
CA PHE A 59 13.61 -40.95 -0.82
C PHE A 59 12.13 -40.89 -1.24
N PHE A 60 11.79 -41.34 -2.43
CA PHE A 60 10.39 -41.28 -2.90
C PHE A 60 9.49 -42.37 -2.31
N LYS A 61 10.03 -43.56 -1.99
CA LYS A 61 9.25 -44.66 -1.46
C LYS A 61 8.72 -44.41 -0.05
N ASN A 62 9.48 -43.65 0.72
CA ASN A 62 9.15 -43.34 2.11
C ASN A 62 8.62 -41.91 2.29
N ALA A 63 8.27 -41.23 1.20
CA ALA A 63 7.61 -39.95 1.26
C ALA A 63 6.20 -40.12 1.86
N ARG A 64 5.91 -39.28 2.86
CA ARG A 64 4.62 -39.26 3.58
C ARG A 64 3.89 -37.96 3.26
N PRO A 65 2.60 -38.01 2.92
CA PRO A 65 1.83 -36.78 2.74
C PRO A 65 1.72 -36.02 4.07
N GLY A 66 1.78 -34.72 3.96
CA GLY A 66 1.61 -33.81 5.07
C GLY A 66 0.76 -32.62 4.67
N PHE A 67 0.03 -32.10 5.62
CA PHE A 67 -0.68 -30.85 5.46
C PHE A 67 -0.65 -30.06 6.77
N GLY A 68 -0.85 -28.77 6.65
CA GLY A 68 -0.79 -27.89 7.79
C GLY A 68 -1.42 -26.53 7.54
N ILE A 69 -1.47 -25.80 8.63
CA ILE A 69 -1.95 -24.44 8.65
C ILE A 69 -0.92 -23.56 9.34
N GLY A 70 -0.92 -22.27 9.01
CA GLY A 70 -0.04 -21.32 9.65
C GLY A 70 -0.66 -19.94 9.77
N VAL A 71 -0.15 -19.20 10.73
CA VAL A 71 -0.45 -17.78 10.92
C VAL A 71 0.89 -17.05 10.95
N SER A 72 1.00 -15.97 10.22
CA SER A 72 2.24 -15.19 10.17
C SER A 72 1.95 -13.71 10.32
N LYS A 73 2.92 -13.02 10.91
CA LYS A 73 2.96 -11.57 10.98
C LYS A 73 4.26 -11.06 10.39
N GLN A 74 4.16 -10.21 9.39
CA GLN A 74 5.31 -9.49 8.90
C GLN A 74 5.57 -8.29 9.83
N LEU A 75 6.76 -8.22 10.43
CA LEU A 75 7.16 -7.17 11.37
C LEU A 75 7.76 -5.97 10.65
N THR A 76 8.55 -6.25 9.62
CA THR A 76 9.14 -5.27 8.71
C THR A 76 9.06 -5.81 7.27
N PRO A 77 9.32 -5.03 6.25
CA PRO A 77 9.40 -5.56 4.88
C PRO A 77 10.41 -6.73 4.70
N ILE A 78 11.36 -6.87 5.62
CA ILE A 78 12.41 -7.89 5.58
C ILE A 78 12.10 -9.05 6.53
N PHE A 79 11.63 -8.76 7.76
CA PHE A 79 11.49 -9.75 8.82
C PHE A 79 10.03 -10.06 9.14
N GLY A 80 9.72 -11.33 9.29
CA GLY A 80 8.43 -11.84 9.73
C GLY A 80 8.58 -12.94 10.79
N LEU A 81 7.49 -13.19 11.50
CA LEU A 81 7.32 -14.32 12.41
C LEU A 81 6.11 -15.13 11.96
N GLY A 82 6.16 -16.44 12.19
CA GLY A 82 5.06 -17.35 11.89
C GLY A 82 4.94 -18.44 12.92
N LEU A 83 3.71 -18.88 13.15
CA LEU A 83 3.37 -20.12 13.86
C LEU A 83 2.78 -21.07 12.82
N GLN A 84 3.32 -22.27 12.71
CA GLN A 84 2.90 -23.28 11.75
C GLN A 84 2.64 -24.61 12.46
N GLY A 85 1.52 -25.23 12.18
CA GLY A 85 1.20 -26.58 12.56
C GLY A 85 1.17 -27.49 11.33
N MET A 86 1.90 -28.61 11.38
CA MET A 86 1.95 -29.63 10.33
C MET A 86 1.51 -30.96 10.88
N GLY A 87 0.75 -31.72 10.11
CA GLY A 87 0.40 -33.10 10.39
C GLY A 87 0.87 -34.01 9.25
N TYR A 88 1.52 -35.11 9.58
CA TYR A 88 2.08 -36.08 8.64
C TYR A 88 1.33 -37.39 8.73
N ILE A 89 0.85 -37.85 7.59
CA ILE A 89 0.00 -39.03 7.48
C ILE A 89 0.84 -40.24 7.07
N ASN A 90 0.71 -41.31 7.82
CA ASN A 90 1.17 -42.64 7.39
C ASN A 90 0.07 -43.65 7.68
N THR A 91 -0.35 -44.32 6.69
CA THR A 91 -1.44 -45.32 6.78
C THR A 91 -1.00 -46.67 7.30
N THR A 92 0.27 -46.88 7.63
CA THR A 92 0.83 -48.21 7.87
C THR A 92 1.26 -48.49 9.32
N SER A 93 1.71 -47.51 10.11
CA SER A 93 2.27 -47.77 11.45
C SER A 93 1.47 -47.19 12.61
N SER A 94 0.86 -46.03 12.49
CA SER A 94 -0.08 -45.56 13.46
C SER A 94 -1.51 -45.84 13.04
N LYS A 95 -2.38 -46.29 13.92
CA LYS A 95 -3.82 -46.42 13.66
C LYS A 95 -4.54 -45.06 13.87
N THR A 96 -3.78 -43.98 14.02
CA THR A 96 -4.27 -42.60 14.14
C THR A 96 -4.26 -41.91 12.78
N ALA A 97 -4.99 -40.83 12.65
CA ALA A 97 -5.02 -40.02 11.39
C ALA A 97 -3.64 -39.42 11.04
N PHE A 98 -2.81 -39.19 12.03
CA PHE A 98 -1.44 -38.65 11.89
C PHE A 98 -0.44 -39.60 12.52
N ASP A 99 0.73 -39.78 11.88
CA ASP A 99 1.88 -40.42 12.50
C ASP A 99 2.69 -39.45 13.35
N ALA A 100 2.76 -38.20 12.92
CA ALA A 100 3.43 -37.14 13.65
C ALA A 100 2.76 -35.80 13.38
N SER A 101 2.91 -34.91 14.31
CA SER A 101 2.58 -33.50 14.18
C SER A 101 3.73 -32.61 14.66
N ASP A 102 3.92 -31.48 14.01
CA ASP A 102 4.92 -30.48 14.35
C ASP A 102 4.29 -29.11 14.50
N ILE A 103 4.50 -28.44 15.62
CA ILE A 103 4.08 -27.06 15.85
C ILE A 103 5.33 -26.22 16.00
N SER A 104 5.60 -25.37 15.01
CA SER A 104 6.84 -24.61 14.94
C SER A 104 6.63 -23.11 14.98
N LEU A 105 7.45 -22.42 15.74
CA LEU A 105 7.64 -20.97 15.66
C LEU A 105 8.75 -20.68 14.65
N LEU A 106 8.43 -19.88 13.64
CA LEU A 106 9.28 -19.61 12.48
C LEU A 106 9.69 -18.15 12.43
N GLY A 107 10.98 -17.89 12.25
CA GLY A 107 11.51 -16.61 11.77
C GLY A 107 11.59 -16.65 10.25
N LYS A 108 11.15 -15.59 9.59
CA LYS A 108 11.14 -15.44 8.13
C LYS A 108 11.96 -14.23 7.74
N VAL A 109 12.79 -14.34 6.72
CA VAL A 109 13.63 -13.26 6.19
C VAL A 109 13.44 -13.17 4.69
N ASN A 110 12.84 -12.10 4.21
CA ASN A 110 12.70 -11.84 2.78
C ASN A 110 14.06 -11.44 2.18
N LEU A 111 14.69 -12.38 1.47
CA LEU A 111 16.03 -12.20 0.89
C LEU A 111 16.02 -11.15 -0.23
N MET A 112 14.94 -11.07 -1.00
CA MET A 112 14.85 -10.08 -2.08
C MET A 112 14.80 -8.66 -1.52
N ASN A 113 14.06 -8.45 -0.42
CA ASN A 113 13.99 -7.15 0.24
C ASN A 113 15.26 -6.84 1.02
N LEU A 114 15.92 -7.87 1.55
CA LEU A 114 17.21 -7.72 2.25
C LEU A 114 18.33 -7.23 1.32
N PHE A 115 18.46 -7.84 0.13
CA PHE A 115 19.58 -7.55 -0.78
C PHE A 115 19.25 -6.46 -1.80
N ALA A 116 18.01 -6.41 -2.31
CA ALA A 116 17.61 -5.46 -3.34
C ALA A 116 16.78 -4.29 -2.80
N GLY A 117 16.57 -4.20 -1.48
CA GLY A 117 15.72 -3.20 -0.84
C GLY A 117 14.22 -3.42 -1.13
N TYR A 118 13.38 -2.82 -0.30
CA TYR A 118 11.92 -2.85 -0.47
C TYR A 118 11.44 -1.71 -1.37
N ASN A 119 10.64 -2.00 -2.39
CA ASN A 119 10.17 -1.01 -3.36
C ASN A 119 8.86 -0.30 -2.96
N GLY A 120 8.22 -0.69 -1.83
CA GLY A 120 6.93 -0.18 -1.40
C GLY A 120 5.74 -1.07 -1.78
N THR A 121 5.99 -2.11 -2.59
CA THR A 121 5.03 -3.17 -2.95
C THR A 121 5.76 -4.51 -3.02
N PRO A 122 5.13 -5.65 -2.65
CA PRO A 122 5.70 -6.97 -2.84
C PRO A 122 5.95 -7.26 -4.33
N ARG A 123 7.08 -7.88 -4.63
CA ARG A 123 7.40 -8.32 -5.99
C ARG A 123 6.49 -9.48 -6.40
N LEU A 124 6.39 -9.75 -7.69
CA LEU A 124 5.68 -10.92 -8.18
C LEU A 124 6.27 -12.21 -7.61
N PHE A 125 7.60 -12.31 -7.60
CA PHE A 125 8.35 -13.41 -7.04
C PHE A 125 9.25 -12.94 -5.91
N GLU A 126 9.22 -13.62 -4.78
CA GLU A 126 10.06 -13.33 -3.61
C GLU A 126 10.57 -14.64 -3.01
N VAL A 127 11.79 -14.59 -2.48
CA VAL A 127 12.42 -15.68 -1.76
C VAL A 127 12.57 -15.29 -0.32
N GLU A 128 12.05 -16.12 0.59
CA GLU A 128 12.22 -15.98 2.03
C GLU A 128 13.07 -17.13 2.56
N ALA A 129 14.08 -16.83 3.35
CA ALA A 129 14.72 -17.81 4.22
C ALA A 129 13.87 -18.00 5.48
N VAL A 130 13.71 -19.25 5.89
CA VAL A 130 12.92 -19.63 7.06
C VAL A 130 13.77 -20.47 7.98
N ALA A 131 13.76 -20.13 9.26
CA ALA A 131 14.36 -20.92 10.32
C ALA A 131 13.45 -20.91 11.56
N GLY A 132 13.36 -22.03 12.25
CA GLY A 132 12.51 -22.11 13.42
C GLY A 132 12.76 -23.31 14.30
N ALA A 133 12.09 -23.33 15.43
CA ALA A 133 12.05 -24.44 16.36
C ALA A 133 10.60 -24.80 16.67
N GLY A 134 10.37 -26.08 16.92
CA GLY A 134 9.03 -26.56 17.12
C GLY A 134 8.96 -27.72 18.14
N TRP A 135 7.73 -28.10 18.41
CA TRP A 135 7.39 -29.27 19.16
C TRP A 135 6.91 -30.34 18.20
N LEU A 136 7.66 -31.44 18.13
CA LEU A 136 7.40 -32.61 17.31
C LEU A 136 6.80 -33.69 18.18
N HIS A 137 5.62 -34.14 17.82
CA HIS A 137 4.88 -35.21 18.51
C HIS A 137 4.70 -36.39 17.60
N TYR A 138 5.11 -37.58 18.05
CA TYR A 138 4.91 -38.85 17.36
C TYR A 138 3.79 -39.63 18.02
N TYR A 139 2.82 -40.04 17.24
CA TYR A 139 1.72 -40.90 17.64
C TYR A 139 2.15 -42.35 17.52
N VAL A 140 2.41 -43.03 18.66
CA VAL A 140 2.87 -44.40 18.72
C VAL A 140 1.76 -45.27 19.28
N ASN A 141 1.24 -46.16 18.46
CA ASN A 141 0.10 -47.00 18.80
C ASN A 141 0.46 -48.07 19.85
N GLY A 142 0.11 -47.84 21.11
CA GLY A 142 0.21 -48.79 22.20
C GLY A 142 1.41 -48.69 23.13
N ASP A 143 2.47 -47.93 22.74
CA ASP A 143 3.72 -47.82 23.51
C ASP A 143 3.90 -46.42 24.17
N GLY A 144 2.87 -45.58 24.11
CA GLY A 144 2.92 -44.21 24.55
C GLY A 144 3.50 -43.24 23.52
N ASP A 145 2.88 -42.10 23.41
CA ASP A 145 3.30 -41.06 22.46
C ASP A 145 4.64 -40.45 22.86
N GLN A 146 5.41 -40.03 21.85
CA GLN A 146 6.76 -39.50 22.06
C GLN A 146 6.81 -38.02 21.65
N ASN A 147 7.52 -37.22 22.44
CA ASN A 147 7.72 -35.81 22.20
C ASN A 147 9.18 -35.50 21.94
N SER A 148 9.42 -34.65 20.98
CA SER A 148 10.74 -34.17 20.64
C SER A 148 10.72 -32.68 20.31
N TRP A 149 11.90 -32.06 20.30
CA TRP A 149 12.07 -30.74 19.70
C TRP A 149 12.45 -30.88 18.25
N SER A 150 11.76 -30.11 17.40
CA SER A 150 12.16 -29.97 16.01
C SER A 150 12.92 -28.67 15.79
N THR A 151 13.75 -28.67 14.74
CA THR A 151 14.35 -27.46 14.19
C THR A 151 14.20 -27.50 12.68
N ARG A 152 13.70 -26.44 12.10
CA ARG A 152 13.40 -26.32 10.67
C ARG A 152 14.24 -25.26 10.03
N PHE A 153 14.82 -25.57 8.85
CA PHE A 153 15.49 -24.62 7.97
C PHE A 153 14.95 -24.81 6.55
N GLY A 154 14.57 -23.71 5.91
CA GLY A 154 13.99 -23.82 4.58
C GLY A 154 13.95 -22.51 3.82
N LEU A 155 13.40 -22.59 2.64
CA LEU A 155 13.11 -21.46 1.78
C LEU A 155 11.62 -21.45 1.44
N ASN A 156 11.03 -20.27 1.34
CA ASN A 156 9.74 -20.06 0.72
C ASN A 156 9.96 -19.35 -0.62
N LEU A 157 9.58 -20.01 -1.70
CA LEU A 157 9.55 -19.44 -3.04
C LEU A 157 8.15 -18.93 -3.28
N ASN A 158 7.93 -17.64 -3.08
CA ASN A 158 6.62 -17.02 -3.00
C ASN A 158 6.26 -16.32 -4.32
N PHE A 159 5.09 -16.62 -4.87
CA PHE A 159 4.48 -15.95 -6.01
C PHE A 159 3.29 -15.12 -5.54
N ASN A 160 3.44 -13.81 -5.49
CA ASN A 160 2.43 -12.86 -5.02
C ASN A 160 1.46 -12.50 -6.13
N LEU A 161 0.21 -12.95 -6.00
CA LEU A 161 -0.80 -12.92 -7.06
C LEU A 161 -1.66 -11.64 -7.01
N GLY A 162 -2.00 -11.17 -8.20
CA GLY A 162 -2.90 -10.02 -8.40
C GLY A 162 -2.29 -8.68 -7.98
N GLU A 163 -2.97 -7.60 -8.27
CA GLU A 163 -2.54 -6.24 -7.94
C GLU A 163 -2.59 -5.96 -6.44
N SER A 164 -3.64 -6.43 -5.77
CA SER A 164 -3.84 -6.26 -4.33
C SER A 164 -2.89 -7.07 -3.46
N LYS A 165 -2.13 -8.03 -4.05
CA LYS A 165 -1.24 -8.96 -3.33
C LYS A 165 -1.95 -9.68 -2.18
N ALA A 166 -3.24 -10.01 -2.38
CA ALA A 166 -4.05 -10.67 -1.37
C ALA A 166 -3.66 -12.13 -1.18
N TRP A 167 -3.16 -12.77 -2.23
CA TRP A 167 -2.85 -14.17 -2.26
C TRP A 167 -1.41 -14.41 -2.67
N THR A 168 -0.76 -15.35 -2.01
CA THR A 168 0.57 -15.85 -2.36
C THR A 168 0.53 -17.35 -2.52
N LEU A 169 1.02 -17.84 -3.64
CA LEU A 169 1.31 -19.25 -3.84
C LEU A 169 2.79 -19.49 -3.54
N GLY A 170 3.08 -20.41 -2.62
CA GLY A 170 4.44 -20.70 -2.17
C GLY A 170 4.85 -22.14 -2.45
N LEU A 171 6.09 -22.36 -2.88
CA LEU A 171 6.75 -23.65 -2.84
C LEU A 171 7.81 -23.58 -1.73
N LYS A 172 7.76 -24.55 -0.79
CA LYS A 172 8.47 -24.45 0.50
C LYS A 172 9.32 -25.71 0.76
N PRO A 173 10.50 -25.81 0.17
CA PRO A 173 11.48 -26.82 0.56
C PRO A 173 12.06 -26.51 1.94
N ALA A 174 12.14 -27.51 2.81
CA ALA A 174 12.72 -27.40 4.14
C ALA A 174 13.41 -28.68 4.59
N ILE A 175 14.37 -28.54 5.50
CA ILE A 175 14.94 -29.64 6.25
C ILE A 175 14.45 -29.50 7.69
N VAL A 176 13.82 -30.55 8.19
CA VAL A 176 13.32 -30.65 9.55
C VAL A 176 14.19 -31.64 10.31
N TYR A 177 14.82 -31.19 11.39
CA TYR A 177 15.60 -32.01 12.27
C TYR A 177 14.78 -32.42 13.48
N ASP A 178 14.75 -33.71 13.80
CA ASP A 178 14.39 -34.19 15.11
C ASP A 178 15.61 -34.06 16.02
N MET A 179 15.54 -33.19 17.02
CA MET A 179 16.67 -32.85 17.87
C MET A 179 16.93 -33.88 18.99
N GLN A 180 16.00 -34.81 19.21
CA GLN A 180 16.11 -35.87 20.22
C GLN A 180 16.10 -37.27 19.60
N GLY A 181 16.17 -37.37 18.29
CA GLY A 181 15.94 -38.58 17.49
C GLY A 181 16.66 -39.88 17.88
N ASP A 182 17.37 -39.87 18.96
CA ASP A 182 17.92 -41.03 19.66
C ASP A 182 17.59 -40.90 21.14
N PHE A 183 16.42 -41.39 21.56
CA PHE A 183 15.87 -41.23 22.91
C PHE A 183 16.79 -41.70 24.05
N ASN A 184 17.82 -42.46 23.71
CA ASN A 184 18.83 -42.94 24.66
C ASN A 184 20.03 -41.97 24.81
N GLN A 185 20.10 -40.88 24.04
CA GLN A 185 21.20 -39.92 24.11
C GLN A 185 20.70 -38.54 24.51
N ALA A 186 20.98 -38.14 25.73
CA ALA A 186 20.57 -36.85 26.34
C ALA A 186 21.22 -35.59 25.70
N LYS A 187 21.59 -35.57 24.42
CA LYS A 187 22.23 -34.45 23.73
C LYS A 187 21.53 -34.11 22.43
N SER A 188 20.74 -33.05 22.46
CA SER A 188 20.19 -32.42 21.25
C SER A 188 21.32 -31.98 20.32
N ARG A 189 21.31 -32.43 19.07
CA ARG A 189 22.29 -32.06 18.04
C ARG A 189 21.72 -32.18 16.65
N PHE A 190 22.26 -31.43 15.71
CA PHE A 190 21.93 -31.57 14.32
C PHE A 190 22.57 -32.87 13.76
N ASN A 191 21.73 -33.88 13.53
CA ASN A 191 22.13 -35.17 12.97
C ASN A 191 21.33 -35.39 11.68
N ALA A 192 22.02 -35.52 10.55
CA ALA A 192 21.38 -35.75 9.26
C ALA A 192 20.57 -37.05 9.21
N ASN A 193 20.92 -38.03 10.05
CA ASN A 193 20.19 -39.31 10.15
C ASN A 193 18.79 -39.12 10.81
N ASN A 194 18.61 -38.05 11.59
CA ASN A 194 17.35 -37.69 12.22
C ASN A 194 16.73 -36.47 11.53
N ALA A 195 17.10 -36.24 10.28
CA ALA A 195 16.57 -35.16 9.48
C ALA A 195 15.61 -35.70 8.40
N ALA A 196 14.62 -34.91 8.08
CA ALA A 196 13.70 -35.16 7.00
C ALA A 196 13.68 -33.97 6.03
N PHE A 197 13.59 -34.26 4.75
CA PHE A 197 13.30 -33.27 3.73
C PHE A 197 11.78 -33.12 3.60
N GLU A 198 11.32 -31.91 3.71
CA GLU A 198 9.92 -31.55 3.51
C GLU A 198 9.79 -30.65 2.30
N LEU A 199 8.84 -30.96 1.43
CA LEU A 199 8.44 -30.10 0.32
C LEU A 199 6.95 -29.88 0.36
N THR A 200 6.54 -28.64 0.58
CA THR A 200 5.12 -28.28 0.59
C THR A 200 4.81 -27.18 -0.42
N ALA A 201 3.60 -27.21 -0.96
CA ALA A 201 2.98 -26.08 -1.63
C ALA A 201 2.02 -25.41 -0.64
N GLY A 202 2.05 -24.09 -0.59
CA GLY A 202 1.23 -23.30 0.33
C GLY A 202 0.42 -22.24 -0.39
N LEU A 203 -0.80 -22.01 0.09
CA LEU A 203 -1.61 -20.88 -0.30
C LEU A 203 -1.76 -19.96 0.92
N THR A 204 -1.32 -18.74 0.79
CA THR A 204 -1.34 -17.72 1.86
C THR A 204 -2.30 -16.60 1.50
N TYR A 205 -3.14 -16.22 2.44
CA TYR A 205 -4.00 -15.04 2.36
C TYR A 205 -3.48 -13.95 3.29
N HIS A 206 -3.29 -12.75 2.74
CA HIS A 206 -2.85 -11.57 3.48
C HIS A 206 -4.04 -10.69 3.85
N PHE A 207 -4.20 -10.40 5.14
CA PHE A 207 -5.25 -9.50 5.61
C PHE A 207 -4.94 -8.04 5.26
N LYS A 208 -5.98 -7.23 5.13
CA LYS A 208 -5.81 -5.77 4.99
C LYS A 208 -5.23 -5.17 6.27
N SER A 209 -4.27 -4.28 6.11
CA SER A 209 -3.71 -3.46 7.18
C SER A 209 -4.55 -2.21 7.43
N SER A 210 -4.19 -1.43 8.45
CA SER A 210 -4.81 -0.14 8.78
C SER A 210 -4.67 0.91 7.67
N THR A 211 -3.73 0.73 6.74
CA THR A 211 -3.55 1.58 5.54
C THR A 211 -4.49 1.20 4.39
N GLY A 212 -5.29 0.13 4.54
CA GLY A 212 -6.13 -0.42 3.48
C GLY A 212 -5.40 -1.36 2.52
N ASN A 213 -4.06 -1.38 2.54
CA ASN A 213 -3.23 -2.29 1.77
C ASN A 213 -3.01 -3.61 2.52
N ARG A 214 -2.35 -4.58 1.89
CA ARG A 214 -2.03 -5.90 2.45
C ARG A 214 -0.53 -6.09 2.67
N TYR A 215 0.20 -4.98 2.59
CA TYR A 215 1.66 -4.90 2.67
C TYR A 215 2.06 -3.52 3.19
N PHE A 216 3.32 -3.37 3.54
CA PHE A 216 3.89 -2.08 3.93
C PHE A 216 3.88 -1.12 2.75
N THR A 217 3.53 0.14 2.98
CA THR A 217 3.66 1.20 1.98
C THR A 217 4.81 2.12 2.35
N LYS A 218 5.55 2.62 1.35
CA LYS A 218 6.58 3.62 1.60
C LYS A 218 5.93 4.97 1.89
N VAL A 219 6.31 5.59 2.99
CA VAL A 219 6.00 7.00 3.25
C VAL A 219 6.96 7.83 2.42
N ARG A 220 6.44 8.75 1.62
CA ARG A 220 7.25 9.78 1.00
C ARG A 220 7.64 10.76 2.09
N VAL A 221 8.83 10.61 2.66
CA VAL A 221 9.38 11.64 3.55
C VAL A 221 9.67 12.84 2.67
N TYR A 222 8.87 13.89 2.82
CA TYR A 222 9.15 15.15 2.17
C TYR A 222 10.45 15.70 2.75
N ASN A 223 11.44 15.91 1.90
CA ASN A 223 12.65 16.59 2.29
C ASN A 223 12.29 18.07 2.53
N GLN A 224 12.72 18.65 3.65
CA GLN A 224 12.48 20.07 3.96
C GLN A 224 12.96 20.97 2.82
N GLY A 225 14.06 20.61 2.15
CA GLY A 225 14.54 21.30 0.96
C GLY A 225 13.55 21.28 -0.21
N GLU A 226 12.84 20.18 -0.46
CA GLU A 226 11.80 20.10 -1.49
C GLU A 226 10.60 21.00 -1.16
N ILE A 227 10.25 21.08 0.13
CA ILE A 227 9.20 21.99 0.61
C ILE A 227 9.63 23.44 0.44
N ASP A 228 10.86 23.78 0.77
CA ASP A 228 11.41 25.13 0.64
C ASP A 228 11.51 25.54 -0.84
N ASP A 229 11.93 24.66 -1.73
CA ASP A 229 11.95 24.89 -3.19
C ASP A 229 10.55 25.10 -3.77
N LEU A 230 9.57 24.30 -3.32
CA LEU A 230 8.18 24.47 -3.72
C LEU A 230 7.60 25.79 -3.21
N ASN A 231 7.91 26.19 -1.97
CA ASN A 231 7.50 27.47 -1.41
C ASN A 231 8.16 28.64 -2.14
N ALA A 232 9.44 28.53 -2.49
CA ALA A 232 10.12 29.52 -3.31
C ALA A 232 9.46 29.66 -4.69
N SER A 233 9.11 28.54 -5.33
CA SER A 233 8.39 28.53 -6.61
C SER A 233 7.01 29.15 -6.51
N ILE A 234 6.26 28.86 -5.44
CA ILE A 234 4.95 29.48 -5.16
C ILE A 234 5.10 31.00 -5.00
N ASN A 235 6.10 31.46 -4.27
CA ASN A 235 6.33 32.87 -4.07
C ASN A 235 6.76 33.58 -5.36
N ALA A 236 7.58 32.94 -6.19
CA ALA A 236 7.94 33.46 -7.52
C ALA A 236 6.73 33.57 -8.45
N LEU A 237 5.87 32.53 -8.46
CA LEU A 237 4.62 32.55 -9.25
C LEU A 237 3.66 33.64 -8.76
N ARG A 238 3.53 33.84 -7.45
CA ARG A 238 2.73 34.94 -6.88
C ARG A 238 3.26 36.29 -7.32
N GLY A 239 4.60 36.47 -7.33
CA GLY A 239 5.23 37.64 -7.86
C GLY A 239 4.90 37.90 -9.35
N GLN A 240 4.94 36.83 -10.16
CA GLN A 240 4.55 36.91 -11.57
C GLN A 240 3.07 37.29 -11.76
N VAL A 241 2.17 36.69 -10.95
CA VAL A 241 0.74 37.05 -10.97
C VAL A 241 0.54 38.52 -10.62
N ASN A 242 1.15 39.03 -9.55
CA ASN A 242 1.04 40.42 -9.16
C ASN A 242 1.57 41.37 -10.26
N ASN A 243 2.67 41.01 -10.93
CA ASN A 243 3.19 41.78 -12.05
C ASN A 243 2.21 41.77 -13.24
N LYS A 244 1.61 40.61 -13.55
CA LYS A 244 0.60 40.52 -14.60
C LYS A 244 -0.67 41.31 -14.28
N ASP A 245 -1.08 41.32 -13.03
CA ASP A 245 -2.20 42.17 -12.57
C ASP A 245 -1.87 43.68 -12.74
N GLY A 246 -0.64 44.07 -12.45
CA GLY A 246 -0.16 45.43 -12.71
C GLY A 246 -0.17 45.80 -14.21
N GLU A 247 0.34 44.90 -15.07
CA GLU A 247 0.29 45.04 -16.52
C GLU A 247 -1.16 45.15 -17.01
N LEU A 248 -2.04 44.28 -16.49
CA LEU A 248 -3.47 44.27 -16.83
C LEU A 248 -4.16 45.56 -16.46
N ASN A 249 -3.89 46.07 -15.24
CA ASN A 249 -4.42 47.36 -14.80
C ASN A 249 -3.94 48.52 -15.67
N SER A 250 -2.66 48.51 -16.05
CA SER A 250 -2.09 49.53 -16.95
C SER A 250 -2.71 49.45 -18.36
N ALA A 251 -2.91 48.21 -18.87
CA ALA A 251 -3.59 47.99 -20.13
C ALA A 251 -5.05 48.47 -20.10
N ASN A 252 -5.77 48.20 -19.01
CA ASN A 252 -7.15 48.63 -18.83
C ASN A 252 -7.26 50.18 -18.77
N GLN A 253 -6.33 50.85 -18.07
CA GLN A 253 -6.27 52.31 -18.05
C GLN A 253 -6.04 52.86 -19.46
N ARG A 254 -5.12 52.23 -20.25
CA ARG A 254 -4.87 52.62 -21.61
C ARG A 254 -6.07 52.39 -22.53
N ILE A 255 -6.79 51.29 -22.35
CA ILE A 255 -8.04 51.03 -23.06
C ILE A 255 -9.09 52.11 -22.73
N SER A 256 -9.24 52.45 -21.44
CA SER A 256 -10.17 53.51 -21.02
C SER A 256 -9.81 54.85 -21.63
N GLY A 257 -8.53 55.24 -21.66
CA GLY A 257 -8.05 56.46 -22.32
C GLY A 257 -8.34 56.44 -23.79
N LEU A 258 -8.00 55.34 -24.51
CA LEU A 258 -8.30 55.23 -25.95
C LEU A 258 -9.79 55.24 -26.26
N GLN A 259 -10.63 54.68 -25.34
CA GLN A 259 -12.10 54.75 -25.50
C GLN A 259 -12.60 56.19 -25.34
N GLN A 260 -12.02 56.98 -24.42
CA GLN A 260 -12.35 58.37 -24.26
C GLN A 260 -11.93 59.20 -25.47
N GLU A 261 -10.69 59.01 -25.97
CA GLU A 261 -10.21 59.68 -27.18
C GLU A 261 -11.08 59.32 -28.39
N LEU A 262 -11.50 58.03 -28.50
CA LEU A 262 -12.39 57.60 -29.58
C LEU A 262 -13.76 58.29 -29.50
N GLU A 263 -14.30 58.44 -28.30
CA GLU A 263 -15.59 59.11 -28.10
C GLU A 263 -15.50 60.64 -28.39
N GLU A 264 -14.41 61.25 -27.96
CA GLU A 264 -14.11 62.65 -28.30
C GLU A 264 -13.95 62.86 -29.82
N CYS A 265 -13.33 61.90 -30.53
CA CYS A 265 -13.21 61.93 -31.95
C CYS A 265 -14.57 61.71 -32.67
N ARG A 266 -15.43 60.85 -32.11
CA ARG A 266 -16.80 60.65 -32.64
C ARG A 266 -17.72 61.87 -32.44
N THR A 267 -17.56 62.58 -31.34
CA THR A 267 -18.35 63.76 -31.07
C THR A 267 -17.95 64.96 -31.97
N LYS A 268 -16.72 64.93 -32.50
CA LYS A 268 -16.23 65.95 -33.44
C LYS A 268 -16.70 65.75 -34.89
N VAL A 269 -17.28 64.59 -35.19
CA VAL A 269 -17.80 64.22 -36.52
C VAL A 269 -19.31 64.06 -36.45
N VAL A 270 -20.05 65.16 -36.75
CA VAL A 270 -21.46 65.30 -37.15
C VAL A 270 -22.45 64.12 -36.93
N PRO A 271 -23.66 64.40 -36.46
CA PRO A 271 -24.64 63.42 -36.02
C PRO A 271 -25.32 62.68 -37.18
N VAL A 272 -25.16 61.40 -37.29
CA VAL A 272 -26.07 60.55 -38.02
C VAL A 272 -26.29 59.20 -37.30
N GLU A 273 -27.53 58.99 -36.87
CA GLU A 273 -28.27 57.75 -36.66
C GLU A 273 -27.84 56.74 -35.61
N THR A 274 -28.83 56.47 -34.80
CA THR A 274 -29.15 55.29 -33.97
C THR A 274 -28.19 54.11 -34.09
N VAL A 275 -27.30 53.98 -33.11
CA VAL A 275 -26.54 52.77 -32.85
C VAL A 275 -27.30 51.96 -31.78
N VAL A 276 -27.81 50.80 -32.21
CA VAL A 276 -28.31 49.77 -31.30
C VAL A 276 -27.18 49.38 -30.34
N LYS A 277 -27.29 49.68 -29.05
CA LYS A 277 -26.36 49.21 -28.01
C LYS A 277 -26.47 47.70 -27.87
N THR A 278 -25.62 46.95 -28.53
CA THR A 278 -25.40 45.54 -28.19
C THR A 278 -24.72 45.49 -26.83
N ALA A 279 -25.49 45.24 -25.78
CA ALA A 279 -24.94 44.99 -24.44
C ALA A 279 -23.99 43.77 -24.52
N ARG A 280 -22.71 43.96 -24.21
CA ARG A 280 -21.78 42.85 -24.00
C ARG A 280 -22.32 41.98 -22.88
N VAL A 281 -22.68 40.75 -23.20
CA VAL A 281 -23.13 39.76 -22.22
C VAL A 281 -21.93 39.37 -21.35
N PRO A 282 -21.97 39.59 -20.02
CA PRO A 282 -20.86 39.18 -19.16
C PRO A 282 -20.77 37.65 -19.11
N GLU A 283 -19.61 37.13 -19.49
CA GLU A 283 -19.28 35.73 -19.31
C GLU A 283 -18.54 35.55 -17.98
N SER A 284 -18.88 34.50 -17.23
CA SER A 284 -18.24 34.20 -15.95
C SER A 284 -17.86 32.73 -15.90
N ILE A 285 -16.58 32.46 -15.59
CA ILE A 285 -16.06 31.11 -15.46
C ILE A 285 -15.96 30.77 -13.98
N ILE A 286 -16.48 29.59 -13.62
CA ILE A 286 -16.43 29.04 -12.28
C ILE A 286 -15.64 27.73 -12.32
N THR A 287 -14.53 27.69 -11.61
CA THR A 287 -13.66 26.51 -11.55
C THR A 287 -14.02 25.60 -10.39
N PHE A 288 -13.81 24.30 -10.59
CA PHE A 288 -14.07 23.26 -9.61
C PHE A 288 -12.82 22.46 -9.37
N ARG A 289 -12.62 22.01 -8.15
CA ARG A 289 -11.55 21.07 -7.83
C ARG A 289 -11.78 19.75 -8.55
N GLN A 290 -10.72 19.03 -8.80
CA GLN A 290 -10.77 17.73 -9.48
C GLN A 290 -11.71 16.77 -8.72
N GLY A 291 -12.62 16.13 -9.45
CA GLY A 291 -13.61 15.21 -8.91
C GLY A 291 -14.70 15.85 -8.04
N LYS A 292 -14.75 17.18 -7.91
CA LYS A 292 -15.79 17.89 -7.14
C LYS A 292 -16.76 18.62 -8.06
N SER A 293 -18.02 18.68 -7.62
CA SER A 293 -19.11 19.46 -8.23
C SER A 293 -19.67 20.53 -7.31
N SER A 294 -19.13 20.67 -6.08
CA SER A 294 -19.47 21.78 -5.19
C SER A 294 -18.67 23.04 -5.54
N VAL A 295 -19.31 24.20 -5.53
CA VAL A 295 -18.66 25.49 -5.78
C VAL A 295 -17.89 25.90 -4.52
N ASP A 296 -16.60 26.13 -4.67
CA ASP A 296 -15.76 26.63 -3.57
C ASP A 296 -16.13 28.07 -3.19
N ALA A 297 -15.94 28.42 -1.93
CA ALA A 297 -16.20 29.78 -1.43
C ALA A 297 -15.44 30.86 -2.22
N SER A 298 -14.22 30.55 -2.70
CA SER A 298 -13.40 31.41 -3.54
C SER A 298 -14.02 31.73 -4.92
N GLN A 299 -14.95 30.91 -5.40
CA GLN A 299 -15.62 31.07 -6.69
C GLN A 299 -16.99 31.80 -6.57
N LEU A 300 -17.46 32.03 -5.34
CA LEU A 300 -18.73 32.72 -5.11
C LEU A 300 -18.78 34.12 -5.72
N PRO A 301 -17.72 34.94 -5.73
CA PRO A 301 -17.74 36.25 -6.39
C PRO A 301 -18.03 36.16 -7.91
N ASN A 302 -17.63 35.09 -8.57
CA ASN A 302 -17.92 34.85 -9.99
C ASN A 302 -19.41 34.56 -10.21
N VAL A 303 -20.03 33.83 -9.28
CA VAL A 303 -21.49 33.56 -9.31
C VAL A 303 -22.27 34.84 -8.97
N GLU A 304 -21.81 35.61 -8.00
CA GLU A 304 -22.42 36.87 -7.56
C GLU A 304 -22.43 37.90 -8.69
N ARG A 305 -21.37 38.00 -9.49
CA ARG A 305 -21.31 38.87 -10.66
C ARG A 305 -22.44 38.58 -11.66
N VAL A 306 -22.69 37.30 -11.93
CA VAL A 306 -23.80 36.88 -12.80
C VAL A 306 -25.16 37.20 -12.14
N ALA A 307 -25.30 36.92 -10.84
CA ALA A 307 -26.51 37.21 -10.11
C ALA A 307 -26.83 38.72 -10.11
N SER A 308 -25.83 39.56 -9.91
CA SER A 308 -25.95 41.02 -9.96
C SER A 308 -26.39 41.54 -11.32
N TYR A 309 -25.86 40.93 -12.39
CA TYR A 309 -26.27 41.25 -13.76
C TYR A 309 -27.75 40.90 -14.01
N LEU A 310 -28.16 39.65 -13.63
CA LEU A 310 -29.53 39.20 -13.78
C LEU A 310 -30.54 40.01 -12.96
N LYS A 311 -30.13 40.48 -11.78
CA LYS A 311 -30.97 41.42 -10.96
C LYS A 311 -31.14 42.79 -11.61
N LYS A 312 -30.09 43.27 -12.28
CA LYS A 312 -30.10 44.59 -12.94
C LYS A 312 -30.90 44.57 -14.23
N TYR A 313 -30.92 43.45 -14.94
CA TYR A 313 -31.60 43.34 -16.23
C TYR A 313 -32.65 42.21 -16.15
N ALA A 314 -33.89 42.58 -15.93
CA ALA A 314 -35.00 41.62 -15.63
C ALA A 314 -35.28 40.68 -16.77
N ASP A 315 -35.04 41.07 -18.03
CA ASP A 315 -35.29 40.22 -19.22
C ASP A 315 -34.07 39.39 -19.60
N ALA A 316 -32.93 39.50 -18.86
CA ALA A 316 -31.74 38.76 -19.14
C ALA A 316 -31.89 37.29 -18.76
N LYS A 317 -31.36 36.41 -19.58
CA LYS A 317 -31.30 34.97 -19.31
C LYS A 317 -29.82 34.54 -19.27
N VAL A 318 -29.52 33.58 -18.41
CA VAL A 318 -28.19 32.96 -18.34
C VAL A 318 -28.27 31.50 -18.79
N VAL A 319 -27.30 31.11 -19.58
CA VAL A 319 -27.08 29.71 -19.93
C VAL A 319 -25.85 29.22 -19.15
N ILE A 320 -26.05 28.18 -18.34
CA ILE A 320 -25.01 27.56 -17.55
C ILE A 320 -24.53 26.30 -18.25
N LYS A 321 -23.28 26.31 -18.69
CA LYS A 321 -22.67 25.13 -19.33
C LYS A 321 -21.67 24.51 -18.35
N GLY A 322 -21.86 23.25 -18.01
CA GLY A 322 -20.91 22.49 -17.19
C GLY A 322 -19.91 21.78 -18.07
N TYR A 323 -18.67 21.69 -17.57
CA TYR A 323 -17.59 20.98 -18.24
C TYR A 323 -16.88 20.07 -17.22
N ALA A 324 -16.33 18.96 -17.73
CA ALA A 324 -15.43 18.07 -16.97
C ALA A 324 -14.11 17.92 -17.75
N SER A 325 -13.08 17.45 -17.05
CA SER A 325 -11.81 17.10 -17.69
C SER A 325 -12.02 15.98 -18.72
N PRO A 326 -11.27 15.92 -19.82
CA PRO A 326 -11.37 14.85 -20.79
C PRO A 326 -10.87 13.49 -20.27
N GLU A 327 -10.29 13.46 -19.07
CA GLU A 327 -9.82 12.24 -18.42
C GLU A 327 -10.98 11.44 -17.81
N GLY A 328 -11.03 10.14 -18.09
CA GLY A 328 -12.07 9.23 -17.56
C GLY A 328 -13.15 8.87 -18.58
N SER A 329 -14.21 8.17 -18.11
CA SER A 329 -15.29 7.76 -19.00
C SER A 329 -16.22 8.91 -19.35
N VAL A 330 -16.79 8.86 -20.57
CA VAL A 330 -17.71 9.88 -21.08
C VAL A 330 -18.94 10.02 -20.18
N GLU A 331 -19.48 8.91 -19.66
CA GLU A 331 -20.66 8.88 -18.79
C GLU A 331 -20.39 9.55 -17.45
N VAL A 332 -19.21 9.28 -16.86
CA VAL A 332 -18.79 9.90 -15.60
C VAL A 332 -18.59 11.40 -15.78
N ASN A 333 -17.96 11.80 -16.87
CA ASN A 333 -17.70 13.20 -17.19
C ASN A 333 -18.99 13.97 -17.47
N ALA A 334 -19.94 13.38 -18.19
CA ALA A 334 -21.26 13.97 -18.43
C ALA A 334 -22.01 14.20 -17.10
N ARG A 335 -21.97 13.22 -16.17
CA ARG A 335 -22.59 13.35 -14.84
C ARG A 335 -21.93 14.45 -14.00
N ILE A 336 -20.62 14.54 -14.02
CA ILE A 336 -19.88 15.59 -13.30
C ILE A 336 -20.18 16.96 -13.89
N ALA A 337 -20.22 17.10 -15.21
CA ALA A 337 -20.54 18.35 -15.90
C ALA A 337 -21.96 18.83 -15.56
N ALA A 338 -22.95 17.92 -15.60
CA ALA A 338 -24.32 18.23 -15.22
C ALA A 338 -24.43 18.65 -13.73
N ALA A 339 -23.76 17.92 -12.84
CA ALA A 339 -23.77 18.23 -11.40
C ALA A 339 -23.11 19.60 -11.10
N ARG A 340 -22.07 20.00 -11.84
CA ARG A 340 -21.44 21.31 -11.73
C ARG A 340 -22.36 22.43 -12.17
N ALA A 341 -23.04 22.27 -13.30
CA ALA A 341 -24.01 23.24 -13.79
C ALA A 341 -25.17 23.40 -12.80
N GLU A 342 -25.70 22.30 -12.26
CA GLU A 342 -26.79 22.34 -11.29
C GLU A 342 -26.36 22.97 -9.95
N ALA A 343 -25.13 22.75 -9.50
CA ALA A 343 -24.60 23.40 -8.30
C ALA A 343 -24.57 24.92 -8.42
N VAL A 344 -24.15 25.44 -9.58
CA VAL A 344 -24.17 26.89 -9.85
C VAL A 344 -25.59 27.44 -9.90
N LYS A 345 -26.51 26.74 -10.59
CA LYS A 345 -27.93 27.10 -10.65
C LYS A 345 -28.56 27.15 -9.25
N THR A 346 -28.28 26.14 -8.43
CA THR A 346 -28.77 26.06 -7.05
C THR A 346 -28.33 27.28 -6.22
N ILE A 347 -27.09 27.72 -6.39
CA ILE A 347 -26.57 28.91 -5.68
C ILE A 347 -27.26 30.18 -6.19
N LEU A 348 -27.44 30.34 -7.50
CA LEU A 348 -28.15 31.50 -8.07
C LEU A 348 -29.58 31.60 -7.54
N VAL A 349 -30.31 30.46 -7.50
CA VAL A 349 -31.68 30.41 -7.03
C VAL A 349 -31.77 30.57 -5.51
N ASN A 350 -31.05 29.73 -4.76
CA ASN A 350 -31.24 29.63 -3.30
C ASN A 350 -30.56 30.76 -2.54
N LYS A 351 -29.34 31.11 -2.91
CA LYS A 351 -28.55 32.14 -2.22
C LYS A 351 -28.85 33.54 -2.76
N TYR A 352 -28.86 33.70 -4.07
CA TYR A 352 -29.02 35.01 -4.70
C TYR A 352 -30.48 35.33 -5.12
N LYS A 353 -31.41 34.38 -4.93
CA LYS A 353 -32.84 34.55 -5.20
C LYS A 353 -33.14 34.94 -6.66
N ILE A 354 -32.42 34.37 -7.61
CA ILE A 354 -32.71 34.51 -9.04
C ILE A 354 -33.81 33.51 -9.40
N ASN A 355 -34.77 33.98 -10.17
CA ASN A 355 -35.89 33.11 -10.63
C ASN A 355 -35.36 32.04 -11.60
N ALA A 356 -35.80 30.79 -11.43
CA ALA A 356 -35.37 29.65 -12.23
C ALA A 356 -36.17 29.46 -13.53
N SER A 357 -36.99 30.42 -13.93
CA SER A 357 -37.86 30.35 -15.14
C SER A 357 -37.08 30.31 -16.45
#